data_8174a04b9d14bd5603c97f88869a12e1
#
_entry.id   8174a04b9d14bd5603c97f88869a12e1
#
_cell.length_a   1.000
_cell.length_b   1.000
_cell.length_c   1.000
_cell.angle_alpha   90.00
_cell.angle_beta   90.00
_cell.angle_gamma   90.00
#
_symmetry.space_group_name_H-M   'P 1'
#
loop_
_entity.id
_entity.type
_entity.pdbx_description
1 polymer ?
#
loop_
_entity_poly.entity_id
_entity_poly.type
_entity_poly.pdbx_seq_one_letter_code
_entity_poly.pdbx_strand_id
1 'polypeptide(L)'
;MSVMRGGETCFGAQWSQRTLLNNKDNDMGFNQILTIVGLFISIVAVFFAELAAYSGLLLVIFGLVSGFVSPIADLTGRMAYTVAAVAIPVVANSLDVIPGIGVHLNAIIDNIAIMIAGMVIANFLLAVKDSILPSSK
;
A
#
# COMPACT_ATOMS: atom_id res chain seq x y z
N MET A 1 33.79 36.13 -10.14
CA MET A 1 32.71 36.14 -11.14
C MET A 1 32.06 34.75 -11.36
N SER A 2 31.83 33.99 -10.28
CA SER A 2 31.20 32.65 -10.39
C SER A 2 30.09 32.39 -9.36
N VAL A 3 29.43 33.42 -8.86
CA VAL A 3 28.38 33.30 -7.82
C VAL A 3 26.95 33.33 -8.38
N MET A 4 26.77 33.55 -9.70
CA MET A 4 25.43 33.70 -10.30
C MET A 4 24.91 32.43 -10.99
N ARG A 5 25.54 31.27 -10.87
CA ARG A 5 25.03 29.99 -11.43
C ARG A 5 24.20 29.14 -10.47
N GLY A 6 24.09 29.52 -9.22
CA GLY A 6 23.32 28.74 -8.22
C GLY A 6 21.83 28.97 -8.24
N GLY A 7 21.33 30.06 -8.79
CA GLY A 7 19.91 30.42 -8.76
C GLY A 7 19.06 29.72 -9.83
N GLU A 8 19.62 29.45 -10.99
CA GLU A 8 18.88 28.86 -12.10
C GLU A 8 18.67 27.35 -11.94
N THR A 9 19.62 26.67 -11.31
CA THR A 9 19.51 25.21 -11.07
C THR A 9 18.47 24.87 -10.00
N CYS A 10 18.34 25.69 -8.95
CA CYS A 10 17.30 25.50 -7.93
C CYS A 10 15.89 25.75 -8.49
N PHE A 11 15.73 26.73 -9.37
CA PHE A 11 14.44 27.07 -9.96
C PHE A 11 14.00 25.99 -10.97
N GLY A 12 14.90 25.48 -11.80
CA GLY A 12 14.65 24.38 -12.73
C GLY A 12 14.33 23.06 -12.00
N ALA A 13 15.02 22.75 -10.92
CA ALA A 13 14.72 21.59 -10.08
C ALA A 13 13.34 21.66 -9.44
N GLN A 14 12.92 22.87 -9.02
CA GLN A 14 11.60 23.09 -8.41
C GLN A 14 10.46 22.93 -9.43
N TRP A 15 10.64 23.35 -10.67
CA TRP A 15 9.66 23.11 -11.73
C TRP A 15 9.58 21.62 -12.12
N SER A 16 10.70 20.93 -12.19
CA SER A 16 10.76 19.49 -12.45
C SER A 16 10.05 18.71 -11.35
N GLN A 17 10.24 19.06 -10.11
CA GLN A 17 9.53 18.47 -8.97
C GLN A 17 8.03 18.72 -9.05
N ARG A 18 7.63 19.93 -9.42
CA ARG A 18 6.21 20.29 -9.54
C ARG A 18 5.51 19.57 -10.70
N THR A 19 6.20 19.34 -11.81
CA THR A 19 5.69 18.57 -12.95
C THR A 19 5.57 17.09 -12.61
N LEU A 20 6.54 16.54 -11.88
CA LEU A 20 6.50 15.16 -11.39
C LEU A 20 5.37 14.94 -10.36
N LEU A 21 5.14 15.91 -9.48
CA LEU A 21 4.03 15.88 -8.52
C LEU A 21 2.68 15.94 -9.24
N ASN A 22 2.53 16.78 -10.25
CA ASN A 22 1.27 16.92 -11.01
C ASN A 22 0.95 15.67 -11.85
N ASN A 23 1.95 14.96 -12.34
CA ASN A 23 1.76 13.70 -13.04
C ASN A 23 1.45 12.54 -12.08
N LYS A 24 1.93 12.64 -10.83
CA LYS A 24 1.63 11.69 -9.76
C LYS A 24 0.19 11.82 -9.24
N ASP A 25 -0.42 13.01 -9.36
CA ASP A 25 -1.77 13.26 -8.90
C ASP A 25 -2.83 12.50 -9.73
N ASN A 26 -2.57 12.24 -11.02
CA ASN A 26 -3.46 11.44 -11.86
C ASN A 26 -3.38 9.94 -11.55
N ASP A 27 -2.20 9.43 -11.19
CA ASP A 27 -2.03 8.05 -10.73
C ASP A 27 -2.48 7.88 -9.27
N MET A 28 -2.38 8.94 -8.46
CA MET A 28 -2.87 8.95 -7.07
C MET A 28 -4.39 8.80 -7.00
N GLY A 29 -5.14 9.34 -7.93
CA GLY A 29 -6.60 9.23 -7.94
C GLY A 29 -7.11 7.78 -8.01
N PHE A 30 -6.54 6.96 -8.89
CA PHE A 30 -6.91 5.55 -9.01
C PHE A 30 -6.47 4.73 -7.79
N ASN A 31 -5.26 4.94 -7.34
CA ASN A 31 -4.70 4.26 -6.17
C ASN A 31 -5.44 4.63 -4.88
N GLN A 32 -5.84 5.89 -4.76
CA GLN A 32 -6.62 6.38 -3.64
C GLN A 32 -8.02 5.76 -3.61
N ILE A 33 -8.67 5.63 -4.76
CA ILE A 33 -9.97 4.95 -4.90
C ILE A 33 -9.82 3.46 -4.50
N LEU A 34 -8.80 2.77 -4.98
CA LEU A 34 -8.53 1.38 -4.60
C LEU A 34 -8.34 1.23 -3.09
N THR A 35 -7.58 2.12 -2.47
CA THR A 35 -7.35 2.09 -1.02
C THR A 35 -8.64 2.31 -0.24
N ILE A 36 -9.46 3.29 -0.64
CA ILE A 36 -10.74 3.59 0.01
C ILE A 36 -11.71 2.41 -0.14
N VAL A 37 -11.80 1.82 -1.33
CA VAL A 37 -12.65 0.65 -1.59
C VAL A 37 -12.19 -0.55 -0.77
N GLY A 38 -10.88 -0.82 -0.70
CA GLY A 38 -10.32 -1.88 0.13
C GLY A 38 -10.60 -1.69 1.61
N LEU A 39 -10.47 -0.46 2.10
CA LEU A 39 -10.80 -0.12 3.48
C LEU A 39 -12.31 -0.31 3.76
N PHE A 40 -13.16 0.10 2.85
CA PHE A 40 -14.61 -0.10 2.96
C PHE A 40 -14.98 -1.59 3.02
N ILE A 41 -14.40 -2.40 2.13
CA ILE A 41 -14.60 -3.86 2.13
C ILE A 41 -14.10 -4.47 3.44
N SER A 42 -12.98 -4.01 3.98
CA SER A 42 -12.44 -4.49 5.27
C SER A 42 -13.40 -4.24 6.44
N ILE A 43 -14.07 -3.09 6.45
CA ILE A 43 -15.05 -2.74 7.47
C ILE A 43 -16.33 -3.57 7.30
N VAL A 44 -16.86 -3.64 6.09
CA VAL A 44 -18.10 -4.38 5.78
C VAL A 44 -17.95 -5.87 6.07
N ALA A 45 -16.80 -6.46 5.76
CA ALA A 45 -16.52 -7.87 6.00
C ALA A 45 -16.62 -8.28 7.48
N VAL A 46 -16.36 -7.37 8.41
CA VAL A 46 -16.47 -7.64 9.86
C VAL A 46 -17.93 -7.75 10.31
N PHE A 47 -18.83 -7.00 9.65
CA PHE A 47 -20.26 -7.02 10.01
C PHE A 47 -21.04 -8.17 9.39
N PHE A 48 -20.53 -8.76 8.32
CA PHE A 48 -21.17 -9.90 7.66
C PHE A 48 -20.41 -11.20 7.92
N ALA A 49 -20.82 -11.93 8.95
CA ALA A 49 -20.17 -13.17 9.38
C ALA A 49 -20.13 -14.27 8.29
N GLU A 50 -21.11 -14.30 7.40
CA GLU A 50 -21.14 -15.23 6.27
C GLU A 50 -20.09 -14.89 5.19
N LEU A 51 -19.76 -13.61 5.03
CA LEU A 51 -18.67 -13.18 4.16
C LEU A 51 -17.28 -13.35 4.81
N ALA A 52 -17.21 -13.52 6.12
CA ALA A 52 -15.94 -13.62 6.85
C ALA A 52 -15.08 -14.78 6.37
N ALA A 53 -15.68 -15.90 5.96
CA ALA A 53 -14.96 -17.06 5.42
C ALA A 53 -14.24 -16.75 4.08
N TYR A 54 -14.80 -15.87 3.26
CA TYR A 54 -14.25 -15.51 1.94
C TYR A 54 -13.58 -14.13 1.93
N SER A 55 -13.81 -13.33 2.96
CA SER A 55 -13.28 -11.95 3.04
C SER A 55 -11.76 -11.90 2.98
N GLY A 56 -11.09 -12.80 3.68
CA GLY A 56 -9.63 -12.88 3.65
C GLY A 56 -9.09 -13.15 2.24
N LEU A 57 -9.69 -14.08 1.53
CA LEU A 57 -9.31 -14.40 0.14
C LEU A 57 -9.56 -13.20 -0.80
N LEU A 58 -10.73 -12.58 -0.69
CA LEU A 58 -11.07 -11.39 -1.50
C LEU A 58 -10.11 -10.24 -1.22
N LEU A 59 -9.76 -10.00 0.04
CA LEU A 59 -8.84 -8.93 0.43
C LEU A 59 -7.41 -9.21 -0.06
N VAL A 60 -6.94 -10.46 -0.02
CA VAL A 60 -5.65 -10.83 -0.61
C VAL A 60 -5.64 -10.59 -2.12
N ILE A 61 -6.68 -11.04 -2.83
CA ILE A 61 -6.79 -10.82 -4.29
C ILE A 61 -6.82 -9.32 -4.59
N PHE A 62 -7.58 -8.56 -3.83
CA PHE A 62 -7.68 -7.11 -4.00
C PHE A 62 -6.34 -6.42 -3.73
N GLY A 63 -5.63 -6.81 -2.67
CA GLY A 63 -4.28 -6.35 -2.37
C GLY A 63 -3.27 -6.72 -3.46
N LEU A 64 -3.38 -7.95 -3.99
CA LEU A 64 -2.54 -8.44 -5.08
C LEU A 64 -2.73 -7.58 -6.35
N VAL A 65 -3.98 -7.36 -6.76
CA VAL A 65 -4.31 -6.52 -7.92
C VAL A 65 -3.80 -5.10 -7.71
N SER A 66 -4.04 -4.52 -6.54
CA SER A 66 -3.54 -3.19 -6.19
C SER A 66 -2.01 -3.09 -6.28
N GLY A 67 -1.30 -4.11 -5.79
CA GLY A 67 0.17 -4.18 -5.85
C GLY A 67 0.71 -4.33 -7.27
N PHE A 68 0.00 -5.01 -8.18
CA PHE A 68 0.37 -5.11 -9.59
C PHE A 68 0.10 -3.81 -10.36
N VAL A 69 -1.01 -3.15 -10.06
CA VAL A 69 -1.40 -1.88 -10.74
C VAL A 69 -0.50 -0.73 -10.29
N SER A 70 -0.13 -0.71 -9.02
CA SER A 70 0.67 0.35 -8.42
C SER A 70 1.84 -0.23 -7.62
N PRO A 71 2.88 -0.72 -8.31
CA PRO A 71 4.03 -1.30 -7.64
C PRO A 71 4.80 -0.23 -6.85
N ILE A 72 5.23 -0.60 -5.66
CA ILE A 72 6.07 0.24 -4.81
C ILE A 72 7.48 0.24 -5.42
N ALA A 73 7.88 1.38 -6.02
CA ALA A 73 9.17 1.51 -6.69
C ALA A 73 10.35 1.55 -5.70
N ASP A 74 10.09 2.03 -4.50
CA ASP A 74 11.05 2.32 -3.47
C ASP A 74 11.31 1.10 -2.57
N LEU A 75 12.58 0.76 -2.38
CA LEU A 75 12.99 -0.39 -1.57
C LEU A 75 12.61 -0.20 -0.09
N THR A 76 12.75 1.02 0.42
CA THR A 76 12.42 1.36 1.80
C THR A 76 10.91 1.21 2.03
N GLY A 77 10.08 1.65 1.08
CA GLY A 77 8.65 1.46 1.11
C GLY A 77 8.27 -0.03 1.12
N ARG A 78 8.88 -0.86 0.28
CA ARG A 78 8.63 -2.31 0.27
C ARG A 78 8.93 -2.96 1.61
N MET A 79 10.07 -2.61 2.24
CA MET A 79 10.42 -3.09 3.56
C MET A 79 9.42 -2.62 4.62
N ALA A 80 9.04 -1.34 4.59
CA ALA A 80 8.07 -0.78 5.53
C ALA A 80 6.71 -1.49 5.46
N TYR A 81 6.18 -1.73 4.26
CA TYR A 81 4.92 -2.45 4.07
C TYR A 81 5.02 -3.92 4.51
N THR A 82 6.15 -4.58 4.28
CA THR A 82 6.39 -5.96 4.73
C THR A 82 6.37 -6.05 6.25
N VAL A 83 7.09 -5.15 6.92
CA VAL A 83 7.11 -5.08 8.38
C VAL A 83 5.71 -4.74 8.92
N ALA A 84 5.02 -3.79 8.32
CA ALA A 84 3.68 -3.39 8.71
C ALA A 84 2.68 -4.56 8.60
N ALA A 85 2.71 -5.32 7.51
CA ALA A 85 1.82 -6.47 7.31
C ALA A 85 1.94 -7.52 8.43
N VAL A 86 3.12 -7.68 9.02
CA VAL A 86 3.36 -8.63 10.10
C VAL A 86 3.16 -8.00 11.48
N ALA A 87 3.62 -6.76 11.68
CA ALA A 87 3.62 -6.11 12.97
C ALA A 87 2.22 -5.60 13.38
N ILE A 88 1.44 -5.10 12.43
CA ILE A 88 0.13 -4.52 12.72
C ILE A 88 -0.83 -5.54 13.36
N PRO A 89 -1.01 -6.78 12.84
CA PRO A 89 -1.88 -7.77 13.47
C PRO A 89 -1.43 -8.12 14.90
N VAL A 90 -0.12 -8.23 15.11
CA VAL A 90 0.43 -8.57 16.45
C VAL A 90 0.08 -7.49 17.48
N VAL A 91 0.19 -6.22 17.10
CA VAL A 91 -0.19 -5.10 17.97
C VAL A 91 -1.70 -5.01 18.12
N ALA A 92 -2.47 -5.29 17.06
CA ALA A 92 -3.91 -5.24 17.05
C ALA A 92 -4.56 -6.22 18.06
N ASN A 93 -3.93 -7.38 18.28
CA ASN A 93 -4.38 -8.32 19.31
C ASN A 93 -4.45 -7.71 20.72
N SER A 94 -3.67 -6.68 20.99
CA SER A 94 -3.74 -5.95 22.26
C SER A 94 -5.04 -5.16 22.45
N LEU A 95 -5.76 -4.90 21.36
CA LEU A 95 -7.06 -4.22 21.40
C LEU A 95 -8.19 -5.09 21.93
N ASP A 96 -8.03 -6.42 21.88
CA ASP A 96 -9.04 -7.37 22.36
C ASP A 96 -9.35 -7.21 23.85
N VAL A 97 -8.46 -6.55 24.60
CA VAL A 97 -8.66 -6.20 26.01
C VAL A 97 -9.79 -5.18 26.19
N ILE A 98 -10.15 -4.43 25.14
CA ILE A 98 -11.20 -3.41 25.21
C ILE A 98 -12.57 -4.09 25.08
N PRO A 99 -13.40 -4.10 26.16
CA PRO A 99 -14.68 -4.80 26.13
C PRO A 99 -15.64 -4.13 25.15
N GLY A 100 -16.26 -4.92 24.28
CA GLY A 100 -17.32 -4.51 23.36
C GLY A 100 -16.84 -4.03 21.98
N ILE A 101 -15.72 -3.34 21.87
CA ILE A 101 -15.25 -2.74 20.61
C ILE A 101 -13.95 -3.40 20.14
N GLY A 102 -13.12 -3.89 21.05
CA GLY A 102 -11.78 -4.38 20.76
C GLY A 102 -11.74 -5.47 19.70
N VAL A 103 -12.61 -6.47 19.79
CA VAL A 103 -12.68 -7.57 18.83
C VAL A 103 -13.02 -7.10 17.41
N HIS A 104 -13.90 -6.11 17.28
CA HIS A 104 -14.27 -5.56 15.96
C HIS A 104 -13.14 -4.73 15.36
N LEU A 105 -12.46 -3.93 16.20
CA LEU A 105 -11.30 -3.15 15.78
C LEU A 105 -10.14 -4.07 15.36
N ASN A 106 -9.87 -5.10 16.16
CA ASN A 106 -8.86 -6.09 15.81
C ASN A 106 -9.16 -6.75 14.45
N ALA A 107 -10.40 -7.22 14.24
CA ALA A 107 -10.81 -7.82 12.99
C ALA A 107 -10.69 -6.87 11.77
N ILE A 108 -10.99 -5.58 11.93
CA ILE A 108 -10.82 -4.58 10.86
C ILE A 108 -9.33 -4.41 10.54
N ILE A 109 -8.49 -4.31 11.55
CA ILE A 109 -7.05 -4.13 11.39
C ILE A 109 -6.42 -5.38 10.75
N ASP A 110 -6.84 -6.57 11.14
CA ASP A 110 -6.41 -7.83 10.52
C ASP A 110 -6.78 -7.88 9.03
N ASN A 111 -7.98 -7.47 8.67
CA ASN A 111 -8.40 -7.39 7.28
C ASN A 111 -7.56 -6.40 6.47
N ILE A 112 -7.21 -5.25 7.04
CA ILE A 112 -6.31 -4.28 6.41
C ILE A 112 -4.92 -4.88 6.23
N ALA A 113 -4.40 -5.58 7.24
CA ALA A 113 -3.10 -6.24 7.17
C ALA A 113 -3.07 -7.34 6.10
N ILE A 114 -4.14 -8.11 5.94
CA ILE A 114 -4.29 -9.10 4.87
C ILE A 114 -4.24 -8.44 3.48
N MET A 115 -4.90 -7.30 3.31
CA MET A 115 -4.83 -6.52 2.07
C MET A 115 -3.41 -6.03 1.79
N ILE A 116 -2.72 -5.51 2.79
CA ILE A 116 -1.32 -5.07 2.68
C ILE A 116 -0.41 -6.25 2.34
N ALA A 117 -0.63 -7.41 2.95
CA ALA A 117 0.12 -8.63 2.65
C ALA A 117 -0.05 -9.05 1.18
N GLY A 118 -1.26 -8.97 0.63
CA GLY A 118 -1.50 -9.20 -0.80
C GLY A 118 -0.69 -8.25 -1.70
N MET A 119 -0.65 -6.97 -1.35
CA MET A 119 0.15 -5.96 -2.06
C MET A 119 1.66 -6.27 -1.98
N VAL A 120 2.16 -6.69 -0.83
CA VAL A 120 3.57 -7.09 -0.63
C VAL A 120 3.92 -8.30 -1.49
N ILE A 121 3.05 -9.31 -1.55
CA ILE A 121 3.24 -10.50 -2.39
C ILE A 121 3.34 -10.11 -3.86
N ALA A 122 2.46 -9.23 -4.36
CA ALA A 122 2.51 -8.73 -5.73
C ALA A 122 3.85 -8.05 -6.05
N ASN A 123 4.31 -7.17 -5.16
CA ASN A 123 5.60 -6.49 -5.31
C ASN A 123 6.78 -7.47 -5.28
N PHE A 124 6.71 -8.51 -4.44
CA PHE A 124 7.72 -9.56 -4.40
C PHE A 124 7.76 -10.35 -5.72
N LEU A 125 6.61 -10.74 -6.25
CA LEU A 125 6.53 -11.44 -7.55
C LEU A 125 7.08 -10.59 -8.70
N LEU A 126 6.82 -9.29 -8.70
CA LEU A 126 7.39 -8.37 -9.70
C LEU A 126 8.91 -8.29 -9.57
N ALA A 127 9.44 -8.23 -8.35
CA ALA A 127 10.89 -8.22 -8.12
C ALA A 127 11.56 -9.53 -8.58
N VAL A 128 10.93 -10.67 -8.31
CA VAL A 128 11.41 -11.99 -8.79
C VAL A 128 11.38 -12.05 -10.31
N LYS A 129 10.28 -11.60 -10.93
CA LYS A 129 10.18 -11.53 -12.40
C LYS A 129 11.31 -10.69 -13.00
N ASP A 130 11.59 -9.52 -12.45
CA ASP A 130 12.64 -8.63 -12.92
C ASP A 130 14.05 -9.22 -12.72
N SER A 131 14.23 -10.08 -11.71
CA SER A 131 15.47 -10.80 -11.47
C SER A 131 15.71 -11.94 -12.46
N ILE A 132 14.62 -12.62 -12.90
CA ILE A 132 14.69 -13.75 -13.83
C ILE A 132 14.71 -13.27 -15.29
N LEU A 133 13.96 -12.24 -15.59
CA LEU A 133 13.84 -11.64 -16.91
C LEU A 133 14.30 -10.18 -16.85
N PRO A 134 15.63 -9.93 -16.79
CA PRO A 134 16.11 -8.56 -16.87
C PRO A 134 15.64 -7.97 -18.20
N SER A 135 14.78 -6.96 -18.14
CA SER A 135 14.35 -6.24 -19.32
C SER A 135 15.60 -5.65 -19.96
N SER A 136 15.98 -6.17 -21.14
CA SER A 136 17.06 -5.59 -21.93
C SER A 136 16.66 -4.15 -22.27
N LYS A 137 17.27 -3.20 -21.58
CA LYS A 137 17.30 -1.81 -22.00
C LYS A 137 18.41 -1.61 -23.00
#